data_f4fb794a7f4b3a917a8d29c8f7a8b729
#
_entry.id   f4fb794a7f4b3a917a8d29c8f7a8b729
#
_cell.length_a   1.000
_cell.length_b   1.000
_cell.length_c   1.000
_cell.angle_alpha   90.00
_cell.angle_beta   90.00
_cell.angle_gamma   90.00
#
_symmetry.space_group_name_H-M   'P 1'
#
loop_
_entity.id
_entity.type
_entity.pdbx_description
1 polymer ?
#
loop_
_entity_poly.entity_id
_entity_poly.type
_entity_poly.pdbx_seq_one_letter_code
_entity_poly.pdbx_strand_id
1 'polypeptide(L)' 'MAASPEQVFAMKAFAARSRDEEDLRRLADIIGIRSVADALDVCTRFFPSEPLPDRAKGMLEDLFPE' A
#
# COMPACT_ATOMS: atom_id res chain seq x y z
N MET A 1 7.87 19.92 -3.16
CA MET A 1 7.85 19.16 -1.91
C MET A 1 7.65 17.69 -2.19
N ALA A 2 8.49 16.84 -1.65
CA ALA A 2 8.42 15.41 -1.92
C ALA A 2 7.37 14.74 -1.04
N ALA A 3 6.65 13.78 -1.62
CA ALA A 3 5.70 12.99 -0.85
C ALA A 3 6.46 12.05 0.06
N SER A 4 5.89 11.76 1.23
CA SER A 4 6.48 10.80 2.15
C SER A 4 6.37 9.38 1.57
N PRO A 5 7.23 8.45 2.00
CA PRO A 5 7.11 7.07 1.55
C PRO A 5 5.72 6.49 1.83
N GLU A 6 5.14 6.83 2.96
CA GLU A 6 3.80 6.36 3.32
C GLU A 6 2.75 6.85 2.33
N GLN A 7 2.84 8.12 1.95
CA GLN A 7 1.90 8.69 0.99
C GLN A 7 2.03 8.03 -0.37
N VAL A 8 3.27 7.82 -0.84
CA VAL A 8 3.51 7.17 -2.12
C VAL A 8 3.00 5.73 -2.07
N PHE A 9 3.23 5.03 -0.97
CA PHE A 9 2.73 3.68 -0.81
C PHE A 9 1.21 3.63 -0.94
N ALA A 10 0.52 4.53 -0.24
CA ALA A 10 -0.95 4.58 -0.30
C ALA A 10 -1.44 4.85 -1.72
N MET A 11 -0.82 5.80 -2.40
CA MET A 11 -1.21 6.12 -3.77
C MET A 11 -1.03 4.93 -4.71
N LYS A 12 0.09 4.25 -4.62
CA LYS A 12 0.35 3.09 -5.47
C LYS A 12 -0.54 1.91 -5.13
N ALA A 13 -0.84 1.73 -3.85
CA ALA A 13 -1.74 0.67 -3.41
C ALA A 13 -3.15 0.88 -3.98
N PHE A 14 -3.64 2.10 -3.96
CA PHE A 14 -4.95 2.39 -4.54
C PHE A 14 -4.97 2.20 -6.06
N ALA A 15 -3.87 2.50 -6.74
CA ALA A 15 -3.77 2.26 -8.17
C ALA A 15 -3.73 0.77 -8.50
N ALA A 16 -3.15 -0.02 -7.63
CA ALA A 16 -3.11 -1.48 -7.75
C ALA A 16 -2.59 -1.97 -9.10
N ARG A 17 -1.49 -1.37 -9.56
CA ARG A 17 -0.90 -1.76 -10.84
C ARG A 17 0.16 -2.84 -10.63
N SER A 18 0.13 -3.86 -11.48
CA SER A 18 1.09 -4.96 -11.38
C SER A 18 2.53 -4.48 -11.42
N ARG A 19 2.81 -3.51 -12.27
CA ARG A 19 4.17 -2.99 -12.43
C ARG A 19 4.67 -2.24 -11.19
N ASP A 20 3.76 -1.84 -10.31
CA ASP A 20 4.14 -1.13 -9.08
C ASP A 20 4.33 -2.09 -7.90
N GLU A 21 4.17 -3.39 -8.13
CA GLU A 21 4.25 -4.37 -7.06
C GLU A 21 5.63 -4.36 -6.38
N GLU A 22 6.69 -4.29 -7.17
CA GLU A 22 8.04 -4.22 -6.63
C GLU A 22 8.26 -2.95 -5.84
N ASP A 23 7.75 -1.83 -6.35
CA ASP A 23 7.86 -0.55 -5.65
C ASP A 23 7.12 -0.60 -4.33
N LEU A 24 5.93 -1.20 -4.32
CA LEU A 24 5.14 -1.35 -3.09
C LEU A 24 5.90 -2.16 -2.06
N ARG A 25 6.52 -3.26 -2.50
CA ARG A 25 7.30 -4.11 -1.60
C ARG A 25 8.48 -3.34 -1.00
N ARG A 26 9.17 -2.57 -1.84
CA ARG A 26 10.31 -1.77 -1.40
C ARG A 26 9.87 -0.67 -0.43
N LEU A 27 8.78 0.01 -0.74
CA LEU A 27 8.24 1.04 0.14
C LEU A 27 7.79 0.46 1.47
N ALA A 28 7.15 -0.72 1.42
CA ALA A 28 6.72 -1.39 2.64
C ALA A 28 7.91 -1.70 3.54
N ASP A 29 9.02 -2.10 2.94
CA ASP A 29 10.24 -2.38 3.70
C ASP A 29 10.78 -1.11 4.35
N ILE A 30 10.78 -0.01 3.62
CA ILE A 30 11.25 1.27 4.13
C ILE A 30 10.38 1.77 5.29
N ILE A 31 9.07 1.63 5.14
CA ILE A 31 8.10 2.10 6.13
C ILE A 31 8.03 1.15 7.33
N GLY A 32 8.27 -0.13 7.11
CA GLY A 32 8.16 -1.14 8.17
C GLY A 32 6.84 -1.87 8.16
N ILE A 33 6.16 -1.91 7.00
CA ILE A 33 4.91 -2.63 6.85
C ILE A 33 5.19 -4.12 6.74
N ARG A 34 4.54 -4.93 7.57
CA ARG A 34 4.77 -6.37 7.60
C ARG A 34 3.51 -7.19 7.37
N SER A 35 2.36 -6.55 7.33
CA SER A 35 1.10 -7.26 7.17
C SER A 35 0.12 -6.43 6.37
N VAL A 36 -0.95 -7.07 5.90
CA VAL A 36 -2.03 -6.37 5.20
C VAL A 36 -2.65 -5.33 6.14
N ALA A 37 -2.79 -5.66 7.41
CA ALA A 37 -3.37 -4.72 8.38
C ALA A 37 -2.54 -3.44 8.47
N ASP A 38 -1.22 -3.56 8.50
CA ASP A 38 -0.35 -2.40 8.51
C ASP A 38 -0.52 -1.57 7.24
N ALA A 39 -0.60 -2.25 6.09
CA ALA A 39 -0.77 -1.57 4.82
C ALA A 39 -2.10 -0.82 4.75
N LEU A 40 -3.16 -1.46 5.24
CA LEU A 40 -4.48 -0.83 5.27
C LEU A 40 -4.49 0.39 6.19
N ASP A 41 -3.78 0.31 7.30
CA ASP A 41 -3.68 1.42 8.24
C ASP A 41 -3.05 2.65 7.56
N VAL A 42 -1.97 2.43 6.81
CA VAL A 42 -1.32 3.51 6.09
C VAL A 42 -2.27 4.09 5.04
N CYS A 43 -2.94 3.24 4.28
CA CYS A 43 -3.89 3.70 3.27
C CYS A 43 -5.02 4.52 3.88
N THR A 44 -5.56 4.06 5.00
CA THR A 44 -6.64 4.76 5.68
C THR A 44 -6.19 6.13 6.20
N ARG A 45 -4.93 6.21 6.61
CA ARG A 45 -4.40 7.45 7.14
C ARG A 45 -4.41 8.56 6.09
N PHE A 46 -4.11 8.25 4.85
CA PHE A 46 -4.05 9.24 3.78
C PHE A 46 -5.34 9.36 2.99
N PHE A 47 -6.15 8.31 2.96
CA PHE A 47 -7.41 8.30 2.21
C PHE A 47 -8.53 7.73 3.09
N PRO A 48 -8.87 8.43 4.17
CA PRO A 48 -9.84 7.89 5.14
C PRO A 48 -11.25 7.74 4.59
N SER A 49 -11.60 8.51 3.57
CA SER A 49 -12.94 8.48 3.00
C SER A 49 -13.09 7.54 1.81
N GLU A 50 -11.99 6.94 1.36
CA GLU A 50 -12.03 6.13 0.15
C GLU A 50 -11.83 4.65 0.48
N PRO A 51 -12.78 3.80 0.08
CA PRO A 51 -12.61 2.35 0.28
C PRO A 51 -11.55 1.81 -0.67
N LEU A 52 -10.75 0.87 -0.18
CA LEU A 52 -9.73 0.26 -0.98
C LEU A 52 -10.38 -0.71 -1.99
N PRO A 53 -10.03 -0.63 -3.29
CA PRO A 53 -10.57 -1.56 -4.27
C PRO A 53 -10.22 -3.01 -3.97
N ASP A 54 -11.08 -3.92 -4.38
CA ASP A 54 -10.85 -5.35 -4.13
C ASP A 54 -9.53 -5.83 -4.73
N ARG A 55 -9.18 -5.36 -5.92
CA ARG A 55 -7.92 -5.78 -6.54
C ARG A 55 -6.72 -5.27 -5.76
N ALA A 56 -6.86 -4.11 -5.11
CA ALA A 56 -5.79 -3.59 -4.27
C ALA A 56 -5.62 -4.46 -3.04
N LYS A 57 -6.73 -4.90 -2.45
CA LYS A 57 -6.67 -5.82 -1.32
C LYS A 57 -6.00 -7.12 -1.71
N GLY A 58 -6.36 -7.65 -2.89
CA GLY A 58 -5.75 -8.88 -3.39
C GLY A 58 -4.25 -8.72 -3.59
N MET A 59 -3.83 -7.59 -4.14
CA MET A 59 -2.41 -7.33 -4.34
C MET A 59 -1.68 -7.26 -3.01
N LEU A 60 -2.25 -6.59 -2.03
CA LEU A 60 -1.64 -6.49 -0.71
C LEU A 60 -1.54 -7.86 -0.04
N GLU A 61 -2.56 -8.71 -0.22
CA GLU A 61 -2.52 -10.07 0.31
C GLU A 61 -1.41 -10.89 -0.33
N ASP A 62 -1.14 -10.65 -1.61
CA ASP A 62 -0.04 -11.31 -2.29
C ASP A 62 1.32 -10.83 -1.79
N LEU A 63 1.43 -9.54 -1.51
CA LEU A 63 2.67 -8.96 -1.00
C LEU A 63 2.96 -9.36 0.44
N PHE A 64 1.91 -9.54 1.22
CA PHE A 64 2.03 -9.90 2.64
C PHE A 64 1.20 -11.13 2.94
N PRO A 65 1.67 -12.31 2.50
CA PRO A 65 0.88 -13.55 2.55
C PRO A 65 0.76 -14.18 3.93
N GLU A 66 1.03 -13.55 4.91
CA GLU A 66 1.11 -14.02 6.25
C GLU A 66 -0.07 -14.82 6.81
#